data_fffa2fcb6680a14410f4b4202e70025c
#
_entry.id   fffa2fcb6680a14410f4b4202e70025c
#
_cell.length_a   1.000
_cell.length_b   1.000
_cell.length_c   1.000
_cell.angle_alpha   90.00
_cell.angle_beta   90.00
_cell.angle_gamma   90.00
#
_symmetry.space_group_name_H-M   'P 1'
#
loop_
_entity.id
_entity.type
_entity.pdbx_description
1 polymer ?
#
loop_
_entity_poly.entity_id
_entity_poly.type
_entity_poly.pdbx_seq_one_letter_code
_entity_poly.pdbx_strand_id
1 'polypeptide(L)'
;MRKSPQEGSAARQPALDDATAELDILEQTISIEGARDLRHDAHGLSPAPIPQAWILEGNPVARNKRLAGSSDKLASTYMWDCTAGCFNWFYDTDEVIHVLEGAVIIEDAAGTRRRLQAGDTFLFPAGSRYHWTVPRYIRKLAFLHSPLSRELQIIRGMLRRLAAPFRRKAAGAVVWGG
;
A
#
# COMPACT_ATOMS: atom_id res chain seq x y z
N MET A 1 -38.95 -65.86 -24.14
CA MET A 1 -39.08 -64.40 -24.32
C MET A 1 -38.70 -63.72 -23.02
N ARG A 2 -37.46 -63.22 -22.87
CA ARG A 2 -37.04 -62.39 -21.74
C ARG A 2 -36.45 -61.13 -22.29
N LYS A 3 -37.03 -60.00 -21.91
CA LYS A 3 -36.54 -58.63 -22.21
C LYS A 3 -35.37 -58.29 -21.29
N SER A 4 -34.29 -57.80 -21.86
CA SER A 4 -33.16 -57.19 -21.18
C SER A 4 -33.51 -55.79 -20.65
N PRO A 5 -32.96 -55.37 -19.50
CA PRO A 5 -33.09 -53.98 -19.06
C PRO A 5 -32.06 -53.09 -19.77
N GLN A 6 -32.52 -51.90 -20.10
CA GLN A 6 -31.67 -50.79 -20.66
C GLN A 6 -30.72 -50.26 -19.58
N GLU A 7 -29.46 -50.09 -19.98
CA GLU A 7 -28.47 -49.36 -19.26
C GLU A 7 -28.80 -47.88 -19.21
N GLY A 8 -28.85 -47.34 -18.01
CA GLY A 8 -28.99 -45.93 -17.75
C GLY A 8 -27.69 -45.16 -18.10
N SER A 9 -27.83 -44.22 -19.02
CA SER A 9 -26.80 -43.26 -19.35
C SER A 9 -26.49 -42.37 -18.13
N ALA A 10 -25.28 -42.50 -17.60
CA ALA A 10 -24.75 -41.58 -16.60
C ALA A 10 -24.48 -40.23 -17.26
N ALA A 11 -25.29 -39.25 -16.93
CA ALA A 11 -25.03 -37.86 -17.30
C ALA A 11 -23.75 -37.37 -16.65
N ARG A 12 -22.74 -37.04 -17.44
CA ARG A 12 -21.52 -36.35 -17.01
C ARG A 12 -21.90 -34.99 -16.40
N GLN A 13 -21.39 -34.70 -15.24
CA GLN A 13 -21.43 -33.39 -14.61
C GLN A 13 -20.28 -32.52 -15.15
N PRO A 14 -20.53 -31.49 -16.00
CA PRO A 14 -19.48 -30.64 -16.55
C PRO A 14 -19.14 -29.44 -15.67
N ALA A 15 -19.68 -29.33 -14.43
CA ALA A 15 -19.57 -28.12 -13.64
C ALA A 15 -18.42 -28.10 -12.63
N LEU A 16 -17.70 -29.22 -12.41
CA LEU A 16 -16.57 -29.26 -11.47
C LEU A 16 -15.21 -29.06 -12.15
N ASP A 17 -15.10 -29.42 -13.42
CA ASP A 17 -13.83 -29.30 -14.15
C ASP A 17 -13.54 -27.85 -14.58
N ASP A 18 -14.57 -27.01 -14.74
CA ASP A 18 -14.44 -25.60 -15.11
C ASP A 18 -14.00 -24.73 -13.92
N ALA A 19 -14.47 -25.06 -12.71
CA ALA A 19 -14.09 -24.32 -11.49
C ALA A 19 -12.64 -24.60 -11.05
N THR A 20 -12.12 -25.80 -11.31
CA THR A 20 -10.71 -26.14 -11.06
C THR A 20 -9.79 -25.49 -12.06
N ALA A 21 -10.19 -25.35 -13.32
CA ALA A 21 -9.42 -24.63 -14.35
C ALA A 21 -9.33 -23.12 -14.08
N GLU A 22 -10.39 -22.49 -13.55
CA GLU A 22 -10.36 -21.08 -13.12
C GLU A 22 -9.45 -20.87 -11.89
N LEU A 23 -9.40 -21.80 -10.95
CA LEU A 23 -8.50 -21.74 -9.79
C LEU A 23 -7.04 -21.91 -10.23
N ASP A 24 -6.74 -22.77 -11.19
CA ASP A 24 -5.40 -22.95 -11.75
C ASP A 24 -4.89 -21.70 -12.51
N ILE A 25 -5.79 -20.94 -13.13
CA ILE A 25 -5.44 -19.67 -13.78
C ILE A 25 -5.10 -18.60 -12.73
N LEU A 26 -5.72 -18.64 -11.56
CA LEU A 26 -5.42 -17.72 -10.45
C LEU A 26 -4.09 -18.05 -9.73
N GLU A 27 -3.63 -19.30 -9.82
CA GLU A 27 -2.33 -19.71 -9.27
C GLU A 27 -1.16 -19.55 -10.27
N GLN A 28 -1.44 -19.41 -11.56
CA GLN A 28 -0.41 -19.04 -12.52
C GLN A 28 0.07 -17.63 -12.19
N THR A 29 1.20 -17.53 -11.54
CA THR A 29 1.95 -16.28 -11.36
C THR A 29 2.20 -15.69 -12.75
N ILE A 30 1.32 -14.80 -13.20
CA ILE A 30 1.56 -14.02 -14.41
C ILE A 30 2.76 -13.12 -14.08
N SER A 31 3.93 -13.54 -14.52
CA SER A 31 5.13 -12.72 -14.45
C SER A 31 4.98 -11.60 -15.46
N ILE A 32 4.43 -10.47 -15.00
CA ILE A 32 4.42 -9.24 -15.79
C ILE A 32 5.81 -8.65 -15.65
N GLU A 33 6.52 -8.50 -16.75
CA GLU A 33 7.87 -7.94 -16.75
C GLU A 33 7.88 -6.56 -16.07
N GLY A 34 8.67 -6.43 -14.98
CA GLY A 34 8.77 -5.21 -14.18
C GLY A 34 7.69 -5.02 -13.09
N ALA A 35 6.63 -5.84 -13.05
CA ALA A 35 5.65 -5.81 -11.96
C ALA A 35 6.08 -6.75 -10.82
N ARG A 36 5.72 -6.39 -9.60
CA ARG A 36 5.98 -7.20 -8.40
C ARG A 36 4.72 -7.39 -7.60
N ASP A 37 4.44 -8.62 -7.19
CA ASP A 37 3.41 -8.91 -6.21
C ASP A 37 3.88 -8.44 -4.81
N LEU A 38 3.12 -7.54 -4.19
CA LEU A 38 3.40 -6.99 -2.87
C LEU A 38 2.47 -7.65 -1.87
N ARG A 39 2.83 -8.82 -1.36
CA ARG A 39 2.04 -9.50 -0.34
C ARG A 39 2.03 -8.72 0.97
N HIS A 40 0.84 -8.52 1.52
CA HIS A 40 0.60 -7.77 2.75
C HIS A 40 0.72 -8.65 4.00
N ASP A 41 1.56 -9.67 3.97
CA ASP A 41 1.81 -10.50 5.14
C ASP A 41 2.69 -9.76 6.16
N ALA A 42 2.49 -10.07 7.44
CA ALA A 42 3.31 -9.51 8.52
C ALA A 42 4.70 -10.19 8.62
N HIS A 43 5.01 -11.13 7.71
CA HIS A 43 6.28 -11.83 7.74
C HIS A 43 7.42 -10.93 7.24
N GLY A 44 8.54 -10.98 7.95
CA GLY A 44 9.75 -10.23 7.58
C GLY A 44 9.72 -8.74 7.91
N LEU A 45 8.88 -8.29 8.85
CA LEU A 45 9.01 -6.98 9.45
C LEU A 45 10.27 -6.91 10.33
N SER A 46 11.11 -5.93 10.09
CA SER A 46 12.32 -5.66 10.86
C SER A 46 12.10 -4.56 11.89
N PRO A 47 12.81 -4.55 13.02
CA PRO A 47 12.75 -3.47 14.00
C PRO A 47 12.97 -2.10 13.34
N ALA A 48 12.09 -1.15 13.63
CA ALA A 48 12.17 0.24 13.18
C ALA A 48 11.87 1.15 14.39
N PRO A 49 12.77 1.23 15.37
CA PRO A 49 12.50 1.87 16.64
C PRO A 49 12.17 3.36 16.47
N ILE A 50 11.14 3.80 17.17
CA ILE A 50 10.80 5.21 17.27
C ILE A 50 11.90 5.90 18.09
N PRO A 51 12.43 7.06 17.66
CA PRO A 51 13.41 7.80 18.43
C PRO A 51 12.92 8.05 19.86
N GLN A 52 13.73 7.74 20.86
CA GLN A 52 13.34 7.85 22.27
C GLN A 52 12.82 9.26 22.64
N ALA A 53 13.40 10.30 22.05
CA ALA A 53 12.98 11.68 22.26
C ALA A 53 11.58 12.00 21.70
N TRP A 54 11.01 11.12 20.87
CA TRP A 54 9.67 11.29 20.31
C TRP A 54 8.60 10.57 21.14
N ILE A 55 9.01 9.60 21.97
CA ILE A 55 8.10 8.81 22.82
C ILE A 55 7.70 9.65 24.03
N LEU A 56 6.40 9.75 24.27
CA LEU A 56 5.80 10.49 25.38
C LEU A 56 5.30 9.55 26.46
N GLU A 57 4.68 8.43 26.06
CA GLU A 57 4.13 7.44 26.99
C GLU A 57 4.28 6.02 26.45
N GLY A 58 4.48 5.07 27.37
CA GLY A 58 4.59 3.65 27.06
C GLY A 58 5.95 3.25 26.49
N ASN A 59 5.98 2.08 25.87
CA ASN A 59 7.16 1.54 25.20
C ASN A 59 6.74 0.97 23.83
N PRO A 60 6.35 1.83 22.87
CA PRO A 60 5.88 1.38 21.57
C PRO A 60 7.01 0.67 20.81
N VAL A 61 6.72 -0.54 20.36
CA VAL A 61 7.60 -1.34 19.49
C VAL A 61 7.11 -1.19 18.06
N ALA A 62 7.90 -0.52 17.23
CA ALA A 62 7.60 -0.34 15.82
C ALA A 62 8.50 -1.22 14.95
N ARG A 63 7.93 -1.70 13.84
CA ARG A 63 8.62 -2.52 12.83
C ARG A 63 8.21 -2.06 11.44
N ASN A 64 9.08 -2.26 10.47
CA ASN A 64 8.74 -1.99 9.08
C ASN A 64 9.34 -3.02 8.10
N LYS A 65 8.83 -2.97 6.87
CA LYS A 65 9.38 -3.68 5.71
C LYS A 65 9.14 -2.82 4.49
N ARG A 66 10.21 -2.53 3.74
CA ARG A 66 10.07 -1.89 2.44
C ARG A 66 9.50 -2.88 1.43
N LEU A 67 8.38 -2.53 0.82
CA LEU A 67 7.70 -3.36 -0.18
C LEU A 67 8.14 -2.99 -1.60
N ALA A 68 8.17 -1.70 -1.90
CA ALA A 68 8.50 -1.19 -3.22
C ALA A 68 9.18 0.17 -3.18
N GLY A 69 9.72 0.58 -4.31
CA GLY A 69 10.21 1.93 -4.54
C GLY A 69 10.25 2.24 -6.03
N SER A 70 10.01 3.51 -6.38
CA SER A 70 10.11 3.99 -7.75
C SER A 70 11.56 3.98 -8.24
N SER A 71 11.75 3.89 -9.55
CA SER A 71 13.07 3.90 -10.20
C SER A 71 13.83 5.21 -9.99
N ASP A 72 13.12 6.33 -9.86
CA ASP A 72 13.67 7.66 -9.55
C ASP A 72 13.92 7.87 -8.05
N LYS A 73 13.61 6.87 -7.19
CA LYS A 73 13.75 6.90 -5.74
C LYS A 73 12.92 7.96 -5.02
N LEU A 74 11.97 8.59 -5.71
CA LEU A 74 11.13 9.65 -5.12
C LEU A 74 9.90 9.08 -4.41
N ALA A 75 9.50 7.85 -4.71
CA ALA A 75 8.40 7.19 -4.03
C ALA A 75 8.80 5.84 -3.47
N SER A 76 8.22 5.47 -2.35
CA SER A 76 8.41 4.16 -1.75
C SER A 76 7.18 3.72 -0.97
N THR A 77 7.02 2.41 -0.83
CA THR A 77 5.92 1.80 -0.10
C THR A 77 6.49 0.92 1.00
N TYR A 78 5.93 1.06 2.19
CA TYR A 78 6.30 0.29 3.36
C TYR A 78 5.07 -0.36 4.00
N MET A 79 5.27 -1.55 4.54
CA MET A 79 4.47 -2.06 5.63
C MET A 79 5.08 -1.55 6.94
N TRP A 80 4.24 -1.06 7.85
CA TRP A 80 4.67 -0.61 9.17
C TRP A 80 3.65 -1.03 10.22
N ASP A 81 4.12 -1.45 11.37
CA ASP A 81 3.28 -1.72 12.53
C ASP A 81 3.87 -1.15 13.82
N CYS A 82 2.99 -0.99 14.82
CA CYS A 82 3.39 -0.49 16.13
C CYS A 82 2.45 -0.99 17.22
N THR A 83 3.03 -1.32 18.38
CA THR A 83 2.29 -1.64 19.60
C THR A 83 1.82 -0.38 20.33
N ALA A 84 1.11 -0.56 21.46
CA ALA A 84 0.57 0.54 22.25
C ALA A 84 1.64 1.55 22.69
N GLY A 85 1.28 2.84 22.64
CA GLY A 85 2.11 3.95 23.11
C GLY A 85 1.70 5.30 22.56
N CYS A 86 2.29 6.36 23.10
CA CYS A 86 2.10 7.74 22.66
C CYS A 86 3.43 8.34 22.23
N PHE A 87 3.45 8.99 21.08
CA PHE A 87 4.67 9.60 20.52
C PHE A 87 4.36 10.72 19.54
N ASN A 88 5.29 11.64 19.36
CA ASN A 88 5.24 12.61 18.27
C ASN A 88 5.88 11.99 17.02
N TRP A 89 5.26 12.22 15.85
CA TRP A 89 5.81 11.82 14.58
C TRP A 89 6.02 13.04 13.68
N PHE A 90 7.20 13.13 13.09
CA PHE A 90 7.59 14.22 12.21
C PHE A 90 7.72 13.69 10.80
N TYR A 91 7.09 14.36 9.85
CA TYR A 91 7.04 13.97 8.45
C TYR A 91 7.97 14.84 7.62
N ASP A 92 9.03 14.28 7.09
CA ASP A 92 9.96 14.93 6.15
C ASP A 92 9.54 14.76 4.68
N THR A 93 8.61 13.84 4.43
CA THR A 93 8.03 13.53 3.12
C THR A 93 6.51 13.52 3.22
N ASP A 94 5.82 13.69 2.09
CA ASP A 94 4.40 13.37 2.03
C ASP A 94 4.20 11.88 2.28
N GLU A 95 3.33 11.51 3.21
CA GLU A 95 3.02 10.13 3.52
C GLU A 95 1.51 9.89 3.48
N VAL A 96 1.06 9.06 2.53
CA VAL A 96 -0.30 8.52 2.55
C VAL A 96 -0.28 7.18 3.25
N ILE A 97 -1.13 7.02 4.26
CA ILE A 97 -1.29 5.72 4.91
C ILE A 97 -2.64 5.10 4.55
N HIS A 98 -2.66 3.77 4.52
CA HIS A 98 -3.89 2.97 4.55
C HIS A 98 -3.81 2.01 5.73
N VAL A 99 -4.74 2.13 6.67
CA VAL A 99 -4.77 1.30 7.88
C VAL A 99 -5.31 -0.07 7.54
N LEU A 100 -4.53 -1.11 7.81
CA LEU A 100 -4.89 -2.51 7.55
C LEU A 100 -5.50 -3.18 8.79
N GLU A 101 -4.99 -2.83 9.98
CA GLU A 101 -5.38 -3.47 11.23
C GLU A 101 -5.23 -2.50 12.40
N GLY A 102 -6.10 -2.65 13.41
CA GLY A 102 -6.06 -1.84 14.62
C GLY A 102 -6.54 -0.41 14.43
N ALA A 103 -6.01 0.51 15.25
CA ALA A 103 -6.41 1.91 15.23
C ALA A 103 -5.37 2.81 15.87
N VAL A 104 -5.42 4.08 15.50
CA VAL A 104 -4.64 5.17 16.11
C VAL A 104 -5.52 6.41 16.27
N ILE A 105 -5.23 7.21 17.28
CA ILE A 105 -5.74 8.57 17.39
C ILE A 105 -4.58 9.49 17.04
N ILE A 106 -4.78 10.33 16.04
CA ILE A 106 -3.83 11.37 15.64
C ILE A 106 -4.35 12.74 16.09
N GLU A 107 -3.42 13.63 16.47
CA GLU A 107 -3.72 15.00 16.81
C GLU A 107 -2.72 15.92 16.09
N ASP A 108 -3.24 16.94 15.41
CA ASP A 108 -2.42 17.92 14.70
C ASP A 108 -1.92 19.04 15.64
N ALA A 109 -1.14 19.99 15.09
CA ALA A 109 -0.61 21.11 15.84
C ALA A 109 -1.69 22.09 16.37
N ALA A 110 -2.90 22.07 15.82
CA ALA A 110 -4.04 22.85 16.26
C ALA A 110 -4.87 22.14 17.34
N GLY A 111 -4.50 20.90 17.72
CA GLY A 111 -5.23 20.09 18.70
C GLY A 111 -6.42 19.33 18.11
N THR A 112 -6.55 19.30 16.78
CA THR A 112 -7.62 18.56 16.13
C THR A 112 -7.32 17.07 16.17
N ARG A 113 -8.26 16.31 16.76
CA ARG A 113 -8.11 14.86 16.91
C ARG A 113 -8.92 14.09 15.89
N ARG A 114 -8.33 13.02 15.36
CA ARG A 114 -9.00 12.07 14.49
C ARG A 114 -8.60 10.66 14.84
N ARG A 115 -9.57 9.75 14.91
CA ARG A 115 -9.33 8.32 14.99
C ARG A 115 -9.26 7.75 13.57
N LEU A 116 -8.21 7.00 13.31
CA LEU A 116 -8.06 6.19 12.10
C LEU A 116 -8.09 4.72 12.49
N GLN A 117 -8.78 3.90 11.71
CA GLN A 117 -8.94 2.46 11.94
C GLN A 117 -8.84 1.69 10.62
N ALA A 118 -8.88 0.37 10.69
CA ALA A 118 -8.80 -0.49 9.49
C ALA A 118 -9.78 -0.03 8.41
N GLY A 119 -9.28 0.14 7.18
CA GLY A 119 -9.97 0.69 6.01
C GLY A 119 -9.80 2.19 5.80
N ASP A 120 -9.37 2.95 6.82
CA ASP A 120 -9.16 4.40 6.65
C ASP A 120 -7.87 4.70 5.90
N THR A 121 -7.92 5.79 5.10
CA THR A 121 -6.77 6.37 4.41
C THR A 121 -6.59 7.81 4.85
N PHE A 122 -5.34 8.23 5.06
CA PHE A 122 -5.01 9.57 5.52
C PHE A 122 -3.69 10.07 4.94
N LEU A 123 -3.62 11.37 4.60
CA LEU A 123 -2.41 12.04 4.11
C LEU A 123 -1.78 12.88 5.24
N PHE A 124 -0.51 12.66 5.48
CA PHE A 124 0.36 13.50 6.29
C PHE A 124 1.28 14.31 5.38
N PRO A 125 1.15 15.65 5.32
CA PRO A 125 2.01 16.47 4.49
C PRO A 125 3.45 16.54 4.99
N ALA A 126 4.41 16.66 4.09
CA ALA A 126 5.80 16.95 4.43
C ALA A 126 5.92 18.23 5.27
N GLY A 127 6.82 18.22 6.26
CA GLY A 127 7.01 19.31 7.22
C GLY A 127 5.99 19.34 8.36
N SER A 128 5.03 18.42 8.40
CA SER A 128 4.04 18.36 9.46
C SER A 128 4.49 17.52 10.65
N ARG A 129 3.83 17.74 11.79
CA ARG A 129 3.99 16.96 13.02
C ARG A 129 2.61 16.57 13.53
N TYR A 130 2.49 15.32 13.94
CA TYR A 130 1.30 14.79 14.60
C TYR A 130 1.67 14.07 15.89
N HIS A 131 0.80 14.21 16.89
CA HIS A 131 0.82 13.35 18.05
C HIS A 131 0.05 12.07 17.75
N TRP A 132 0.67 10.93 18.00
CA TRP A 132 0.11 9.60 17.79
C TRP A 132 -0.19 8.93 19.12
N THR A 133 -1.41 8.46 19.29
CA THR A 133 -1.81 7.59 20.39
C THR A 133 -2.29 6.27 19.81
N VAL A 134 -1.51 5.22 19.97
CA VAL A 134 -1.86 3.85 19.59
C VAL A 134 -2.43 3.15 20.81
N PRO A 135 -3.75 2.85 20.87
CA PRO A 135 -4.37 2.28 22.07
C PRO A 135 -3.92 0.85 22.35
N ARG A 136 -3.70 0.04 21.33
CA ARG A 136 -3.25 -1.35 21.43
C ARG A 136 -2.26 -1.71 20.35
N TYR A 137 -2.67 -1.55 19.10
CA TYR A 137 -1.88 -1.92 17.93
C TYR A 137 -2.39 -1.21 16.69
N ILE A 138 -1.50 -0.98 15.75
CA ILE A 138 -1.81 -0.54 14.40
C ILE A 138 -0.89 -1.21 13.40
N ARG A 139 -1.43 -1.57 12.22
CA ARG A 139 -0.66 -1.95 11.02
C ARG A 139 -1.18 -1.17 9.83
N LYS A 140 -0.26 -0.62 9.05
CA LYS A 140 -0.60 0.22 7.91
C LYS A 140 0.31 -0.04 6.71
N LEU A 141 -0.20 0.22 5.52
CA LEU A 141 0.62 0.56 4.37
C LEU A 141 0.96 2.05 4.44
N ALA A 142 2.19 2.39 4.11
CA ALA A 142 2.66 3.77 4.02
C ALA A 142 3.24 3.99 2.62
N PHE A 143 2.70 4.97 1.92
CA PHE A 143 3.17 5.41 0.60
C PHE A 143 3.86 6.75 0.79
N LEU A 144 5.18 6.76 0.71
CA LEU A 144 6.01 7.93 0.91
C LEU A 144 6.34 8.55 -0.44
N HIS A 145 6.24 9.86 -0.53
CA HIS A 145 6.64 10.63 -1.69
C HIS A 145 7.56 11.77 -1.27
N SER A 146 8.81 11.72 -1.70
CA SER A 146 9.79 12.80 -1.48
C SER A 146 9.58 13.89 -2.53
N PRO A 147 9.14 15.09 -2.15
CA PRO A 147 8.98 16.17 -3.12
C PRO A 147 10.34 16.57 -3.70
N LEU A 148 10.39 16.77 -5.02
CA LEU A 148 11.55 17.39 -5.64
C LEU A 148 11.73 18.82 -5.10
N SER A 149 12.97 19.27 -4.92
CA SER A 149 13.21 20.68 -4.59
C SER A 149 12.56 21.61 -5.64
N ARG A 150 12.17 22.80 -5.23
CA ARG A 150 11.51 23.76 -6.13
C ARG A 150 12.30 24.02 -7.41
N GLU A 151 13.63 24.11 -7.30
CA GLU A 151 14.52 24.32 -8.45
C GLU A 151 14.45 23.13 -9.42
N LEU A 152 14.49 21.92 -8.93
CA LEU A 152 14.37 20.71 -9.75
C LEU A 152 12.98 20.57 -10.38
N GLN A 153 11.91 21.01 -9.68
CA GLN A 153 10.56 21.03 -10.24
C GLN A 153 10.47 21.99 -11.42
N ILE A 154 11.08 23.20 -11.32
CA ILE A 154 11.12 24.21 -12.39
C ILE A 154 11.90 23.68 -13.60
N ILE A 155 13.10 23.13 -13.37
CA ILE A 155 13.94 22.56 -14.43
C ILE A 155 13.21 21.41 -15.13
N ARG A 156 12.59 20.49 -14.39
CA ARG A 156 11.79 19.38 -14.93
C ARG A 156 10.61 19.90 -15.76
N GLY A 157 9.94 20.97 -15.29
CA GLY A 157 8.85 21.63 -16.01
C GLY A 157 9.30 22.23 -17.36
N MET A 158 10.45 22.89 -17.37
CA MET A 158 11.06 23.44 -18.60
C MET A 158 11.45 22.33 -19.58
N LEU A 159 12.14 21.29 -19.11
CA LEU A 159 12.54 20.15 -19.95
C LEU A 159 11.33 19.42 -20.54
N ARG A 160 10.24 19.26 -19.79
CA ARG A 160 9.00 18.65 -20.31
C ARG A 160 8.37 19.49 -21.41
N ARG A 161 8.40 20.84 -21.32
CA ARG A 161 7.90 21.74 -22.37
C ARG A 161 8.74 21.65 -23.63
N LEU A 162 10.06 21.55 -23.51
CA LEU A 162 10.99 21.40 -24.64
C LEU A 162 10.87 20.02 -25.32
N ALA A 163 10.61 18.96 -24.56
CA ALA A 163 10.45 17.60 -25.06
C ALA A 163 9.04 17.29 -25.59
N ALA A 164 8.05 18.15 -25.34
CA ALA A 164 6.66 17.93 -25.73
C ALA A 164 6.45 17.66 -27.22
N PRO A 165 7.13 18.37 -28.17
CA PRO A 165 6.93 18.12 -29.59
C PRO A 165 7.46 16.77 -30.08
N PHE A 166 8.37 16.11 -29.34
CA PHE A 166 8.97 14.84 -29.71
C PHE A 166 8.28 13.59 -29.13
N ARG A 167 7.30 13.78 -28.23
CA ARG A 167 6.51 12.64 -27.70
C ARG A 167 5.46 12.25 -28.72
N ARG A 168 5.72 11.19 -29.50
CA ARG A 168 4.68 10.49 -30.25
C ARG A 168 3.55 10.12 -29.27
N LYS A 169 2.32 10.47 -29.63
CA LYS A 169 1.12 10.02 -28.89
C LYS A 169 1.19 8.50 -28.74
N ALA A 170 1.52 8.02 -27.57
CA ALA A 170 1.20 6.65 -27.21
C ALA A 170 -0.33 6.60 -27.10
N ALA A 171 -0.98 5.96 -28.05
CA ALA A 171 -2.40 5.71 -28.03
C ALA A 171 -2.67 4.80 -26.81
N GLY A 172 -3.53 5.23 -25.87
CA GLY A 172 -4.09 4.38 -24.83
C GLY A 172 -3.65 4.63 -23.38
N ALA A 173 -2.98 5.72 -23.04
CA ALA A 173 -2.75 6.04 -21.64
C ALA A 173 -4.05 6.55 -20.98
N VAL A 174 -4.57 5.82 -20.01
CA VAL A 174 -5.64 6.31 -19.13
C VAL A 174 -5.06 7.42 -18.27
N VAL A 175 -5.55 8.66 -18.46
CA VAL A 175 -5.18 9.81 -17.62
C VAL A 175 -6.14 9.82 -16.43
N TRP A 176 -5.64 9.52 -15.26
CA TRP A 176 -6.35 9.79 -14.01
C TRP A 176 -6.31 11.31 -13.79
N GLY A 177 -7.45 11.97 -14.01
CA GLY A 177 -7.60 13.39 -13.75
C GLY A 177 -7.62 13.65 -12.25
N GLY A 178 -6.86 14.64 -11.81
CA GLY A 178 -6.95 15.26 -10.50
C GLY A 178 -7.90 16.46 -10.57
#